data_028de38382a2a3873b779f9432e3bf05
#
_entry.id   028de38382a2a3873b779f9432e3bf05
#
_cell.length_a   1.000
_cell.length_b   1.000
_cell.length_c   1.000
_cell.angle_alpha   90.00
_cell.angle_beta   90.00
_cell.angle_gamma   90.00
#
_symmetry.space_group_name_H-M   'P 1'
#
loop_
_entity.id
_entity.type
_entity.pdbx_description
1 polymer ?
#
loop_
_entity_poly.entity_id
_entity_poly.type
_entity_poly.pdbx_seq_one_letter_code
_entity_poly.pdbx_strand_id
1 'polypeptide(L)'
;MDKTKESFKNYNLEDNNKMEKIKMTTPLVEMDGDEMTRILWKWIKDELLLPFIDLKTEYYDLGLEYRNATDDKVTTESAEATKKYGVAVKCATITPNAARMTE
;
A
#
# COMPACT_ATOMS: atom_id res chain seq x y z
N MET A 1 11.74 12.57 -32.82
CA MET A 1 12.33 12.59 -31.51
C MET A 1 11.52 11.76 -30.53
N ASP A 2 12.18 10.95 -29.76
CA ASP A 2 11.51 10.05 -28.87
C ASP A 2 11.11 10.74 -27.55
N LYS A 3 9.83 11.02 -27.41
CA LYS A 3 9.28 11.66 -26.22
C LYS A 3 9.41 10.78 -24.96
N THR A 4 9.48 9.47 -25.14
CA THR A 4 9.68 8.54 -24.05
C THR A 4 11.01 8.76 -23.34
N LYS A 5 12.06 8.99 -24.10
CA LYS A 5 13.39 9.28 -23.53
C LYS A 5 13.40 10.58 -22.75
N GLU A 6 12.69 11.58 -23.23
CA GLU A 6 12.58 12.85 -22.50
C GLU A 6 11.83 12.69 -21.19
N SER A 7 10.78 11.89 -21.19
CA SER A 7 10.04 11.59 -19.97
C SER A 7 10.92 10.88 -18.94
N PHE A 8 11.73 9.93 -19.39
CA PHE A 8 12.67 9.25 -18.49
C PHE A 8 13.74 10.19 -17.91
N LYS A 9 14.20 11.14 -18.69
CA LYS A 9 15.15 12.14 -18.17
C LYS A 9 14.52 12.97 -17.05
N ASN A 10 13.24 13.27 -17.14
CA ASN A 10 12.53 14.04 -16.13
C ASN A 10 12.33 13.26 -14.83
N TYR A 11 12.49 11.94 -14.87
CA TYR A 11 12.37 11.10 -13.70
C TYR A 11 13.71 10.78 -13.04
N ASN A 12 14.80 11.39 -13.47
CA ASN A 12 16.08 11.17 -12.84
C ASN A 12 16.15 11.86 -11.45
N LEU A 13 17.15 11.50 -10.67
CA LEU A 13 17.27 11.96 -9.29
C LEU A 13 17.41 13.48 -9.15
N GLU A 14 18.01 14.12 -10.13
CA GLU A 14 18.23 15.56 -10.08
C GLU A 14 16.94 16.34 -10.15
N ASP A 15 15.97 15.82 -10.87
CA ASP A 15 14.70 16.49 -11.12
C ASP A 15 13.58 16.08 -10.17
N ASN A 16 13.78 15.04 -9.36
CA ASN A 16 12.74 14.51 -8.47
C ASN A 16 12.13 15.57 -7.56
N ASN A 17 12.95 16.50 -7.07
CA ASN A 17 12.47 17.57 -6.18
C ASN A 17 11.67 18.65 -6.91
N LYS A 18 11.80 18.74 -8.23
CA LYS A 18 11.14 19.75 -9.06
C LYS A 18 9.97 19.18 -9.83
N MET A 19 9.92 17.86 -9.93
CA MET A 19 8.91 17.17 -10.70
C MET A 19 7.58 17.17 -9.99
N GLU A 20 6.55 17.55 -10.73
CA GLU A 20 5.21 17.44 -10.22
C GLU A 20 4.80 15.97 -10.16
N LYS A 21 4.40 15.52 -9.00
CA LYS A 21 3.94 14.15 -8.82
C LYS A 21 2.54 13.98 -9.40
N ILE A 22 2.26 12.76 -9.84
CA ILE A 22 0.92 12.38 -10.29
C ILE A 22 -0.02 12.45 -9.10
N LYS A 23 -1.11 13.19 -9.23
CA LYS A 23 -2.09 13.34 -8.17
C LYS A 23 -3.17 12.29 -8.27
N MET A 24 -3.58 11.77 -7.13
CA MET A 24 -4.68 10.82 -7.04
C MET A 24 -5.96 11.56 -6.66
N THR A 25 -7.06 11.17 -7.29
CA THR A 25 -8.38 11.72 -6.97
C THR A 25 -9.11 10.88 -5.93
N THR A 26 -8.85 9.59 -5.91
CA THR A 26 -9.47 8.65 -4.99
C THR A 26 -8.37 7.92 -4.23
N PRO A 27 -8.49 7.75 -2.91
CA PRO A 27 -7.47 7.06 -2.16
C PRO A 27 -7.39 5.58 -2.53
N LEU A 28 -6.18 5.03 -2.44
CA LEU A 28 -5.93 3.62 -2.52
C LEU A 28 -6.13 3.01 -1.12
N VAL A 29 -6.94 1.98 -1.01
CA VAL A 29 -7.05 1.25 0.24
C VAL A 29 -5.82 0.37 0.38
N GLU A 30 -5.09 0.58 1.46
CA GLU A 30 -3.82 -0.09 1.70
C GLU A 30 -4.01 -1.08 2.84
N MET A 31 -3.94 -2.38 2.51
CA MET A 31 -4.09 -3.45 3.48
C MET A 31 -2.75 -4.08 3.77
N ASP A 32 -2.13 -3.67 4.86
CA ASP A 32 -0.85 -4.20 5.26
C ASP A 32 -0.99 -5.64 5.76
N GLY A 33 0.08 -6.41 5.69
CA GLY A 33 0.04 -7.82 5.99
C GLY A 33 1.00 -8.24 7.09
N ASP A 34 1.42 -9.48 7.03
CA ASP A 34 2.29 -10.07 8.03
C ASP A 34 3.72 -10.24 7.53
N GLU A 35 4.64 -10.29 8.47
CA GLU A 35 6.03 -10.67 8.27
C GLU A 35 6.71 -9.89 7.13
N MET A 36 7.33 -10.61 6.21
CA MET A 36 8.11 -10.06 5.11
C MET A 36 7.30 -9.17 4.16
N THR A 37 6.01 -9.45 4.00
CA THR A 37 5.18 -8.69 3.08
C THR A 37 5.01 -7.23 3.49
N ARG A 38 5.00 -6.95 4.79
CA ARG A 38 4.97 -5.57 5.31
C ARG A 38 6.20 -4.81 4.89
N ILE A 39 7.35 -5.43 4.97
CA ILE A 39 8.64 -4.83 4.61
C ILE A 39 8.70 -4.57 3.13
N LEU A 40 8.32 -5.57 2.32
CA LEU A 40 8.33 -5.45 0.86
C LEU A 40 7.38 -4.35 0.39
N TRP A 41 6.20 -4.28 0.96
CA TRP A 41 5.24 -3.25 0.61
C TRP A 41 5.74 -1.85 0.96
N LYS A 42 6.37 -1.71 2.13
CA LYS A 42 6.98 -0.45 2.51
C LYS A 42 8.05 -0.01 1.51
N TRP A 43 8.91 -0.93 1.08
CA TRP A 43 9.92 -0.63 0.06
C TRP A 43 9.29 -0.19 -1.25
N ILE A 44 8.25 -0.88 -1.69
CA ILE A 44 7.54 -0.53 -2.92
C ILE A 44 6.98 0.89 -2.82
N LYS A 45 6.33 1.23 -1.72
CA LYS A 45 5.81 2.57 -1.52
C LYS A 45 6.94 3.61 -1.53
N ASP A 46 7.97 3.39 -0.75
CA ASP A 46 9.02 4.38 -0.56
C ASP A 46 9.85 4.60 -1.82
N GLU A 47 10.13 3.56 -2.57
CA GLU A 47 11.07 3.63 -3.69
C GLU A 47 10.40 3.70 -5.06
N LEU A 48 9.22 3.15 -5.23
CA LEU A 48 8.57 3.08 -6.53
C LEU A 48 7.33 3.96 -6.66
N LEU A 49 6.65 4.27 -5.57
CA LEU A 49 5.40 5.03 -5.64
C LEU A 49 5.55 6.46 -5.16
N LEU A 50 6.05 6.67 -3.97
CA LEU A 50 6.12 8.01 -3.37
C LEU A 50 6.98 9.00 -4.16
N PRO A 51 8.08 8.59 -4.82
CA PRO A 51 8.84 9.55 -5.62
C PRO A 51 8.07 10.10 -6.83
N PHE A 52 7.09 9.39 -7.33
CA PHE A 52 6.40 9.72 -8.58
C PHE A 52 4.93 10.07 -8.42
N ILE A 53 4.32 9.63 -7.33
CA ILE A 53 2.88 9.77 -7.10
C ILE A 53 2.66 10.49 -5.79
N ASP A 54 1.77 11.47 -5.80
CA ASP A 54 1.25 12.06 -4.56
C ASP A 54 0.24 11.06 -3.98
N LEU A 55 0.78 10.05 -3.32
CA LEU A 55 0.03 8.87 -2.93
C LEU A 55 -0.93 9.19 -1.78
N LYS A 56 -2.20 8.96 -2.01
CA LYS A 56 -3.23 9.02 -0.98
C LYS A 56 -3.67 7.61 -0.66
N THR A 57 -3.56 7.23 0.59
CA THR A 57 -3.96 5.90 1.02
C THR A 57 -4.91 5.99 2.21
N GLU A 58 -5.74 4.99 2.32
CA GLU A 58 -6.47 4.70 3.53
C GLU A 58 -5.93 3.38 4.07
N TYR A 59 -5.21 3.48 5.18
CA TYR A 59 -4.38 2.39 5.69
C TYR A 59 -5.15 1.51 6.67
N TYR A 60 -5.05 0.20 6.46
CA TYR A 60 -5.57 -0.81 7.38
C TYR A 60 -4.50 -1.85 7.64
N ASP A 61 -4.20 -2.09 8.90
CA ASP A 61 -3.25 -3.12 9.30
C ASP A 61 -3.97 -4.45 9.42
N LEU A 62 -3.76 -5.34 8.46
CA LEU A 62 -4.30 -6.69 8.49
C LEU A 62 -3.31 -7.71 9.05
N GLY A 63 -2.26 -7.26 9.73
CA GLY A 63 -1.39 -8.15 10.44
C GLY A 63 -2.13 -8.92 11.53
N LEU A 64 -1.66 -10.13 11.81
CA LEU A 64 -2.35 -11.02 12.75
C LEU A 64 -2.55 -10.38 14.12
N GLU A 65 -1.56 -9.67 14.61
CA GLU A 65 -1.63 -9.00 15.91
C GLU A 65 -2.78 -8.00 15.98
N TYR A 66 -2.89 -7.15 14.98
CA TYR A 66 -3.94 -6.12 14.96
C TYR A 66 -5.32 -6.72 14.68
N ARG A 67 -5.39 -7.76 13.85
CA ARG A 67 -6.65 -8.48 13.66
C ARG A 67 -7.14 -9.07 14.98
N ASN A 68 -6.23 -9.64 15.76
CA ASN A 68 -6.58 -10.16 17.09
C ASN A 68 -7.00 -9.04 18.04
N ALA A 69 -6.26 -7.93 18.04
CA ALA A 69 -6.56 -6.80 18.92
C ALA A 69 -7.91 -6.15 18.63
N THR A 70 -8.36 -6.19 17.38
CA THR A 70 -9.63 -5.59 16.97
C THR A 70 -10.77 -6.60 16.87
N ASP A 71 -10.55 -7.84 17.29
CA ASP A 71 -11.52 -8.93 17.14
C ASP A 71 -11.98 -9.06 15.69
N ASP A 72 -11.00 -8.99 14.79
CA ASP A 72 -11.17 -9.09 13.33
C ASP A 72 -12.01 -7.97 12.69
N LYS A 73 -12.28 -6.90 13.40
CA LYS A 73 -13.06 -5.78 12.86
C LYS A 73 -12.34 -5.08 11.73
N VAL A 74 -11.01 -5.00 11.80
CA VAL A 74 -10.20 -4.34 10.76
C VAL A 74 -10.38 -5.01 9.40
N THR A 75 -10.60 -6.31 9.35
CA THR A 75 -10.85 -7.04 8.11
C THR A 75 -12.14 -6.55 7.45
N THR A 76 -13.21 -6.42 8.21
CA THR A 76 -14.49 -5.91 7.71
C THR A 76 -14.36 -4.44 7.27
N GLU A 77 -13.72 -3.62 8.09
CA GLU A 77 -13.54 -2.20 7.79
C GLU A 77 -12.76 -1.99 6.50
N SER A 78 -11.69 -2.76 6.28
CA SER A 78 -10.91 -2.66 5.06
C SER A 78 -11.69 -3.12 3.83
N ALA A 79 -12.51 -4.13 3.97
CA ALA A 79 -13.38 -4.59 2.89
C ALA A 79 -14.42 -3.54 2.52
N GLU A 80 -15.02 -2.91 3.51
CA GLU A 80 -15.99 -1.83 3.27
C GLU A 80 -15.33 -0.61 2.61
N ALA A 81 -14.13 -0.26 3.04
CA ALA A 81 -13.38 0.81 2.41
C ALA A 81 -13.06 0.49 0.95
N THR A 82 -12.70 -0.76 0.66
CA THR A 82 -12.44 -1.19 -0.71
C THR A 82 -13.68 -1.08 -1.58
N LYS A 83 -14.83 -1.44 -1.04
CA LYS A 83 -16.10 -1.28 -1.74
C LYS A 83 -16.40 0.19 -2.02
N LYS A 84 -16.10 1.05 -1.06
CA LYS A 84 -16.33 2.49 -1.19
C LYS A 84 -15.44 3.14 -2.23
N TYR A 85 -14.14 2.84 -2.22
CA TYR A 85 -13.16 3.50 -3.07
C TYR A 85 -12.85 2.76 -4.36
N GLY A 86 -13.14 1.47 -4.42
CA GLY A 86 -13.07 0.70 -5.64
C GLY A 86 -11.74 0.03 -5.95
N VAL A 87 -10.67 0.31 -5.19
CA VAL A 87 -9.36 -0.29 -5.42
C VAL A 87 -8.60 -0.46 -4.12
N ALA A 88 -7.88 -1.56 -4.01
CA ALA A 88 -7.05 -1.85 -2.85
C ALA A 88 -5.81 -2.61 -3.25
N VAL A 89 -4.77 -2.45 -2.45
CA VAL A 89 -3.60 -3.32 -2.45
C VAL A 89 -3.61 -4.10 -1.15
N LYS A 90 -3.55 -5.41 -1.25
CA LYS A 90 -3.52 -6.28 -0.08
C LYS A 90 -2.23 -7.06 -0.04
N CYS A 91 -1.51 -6.94 1.08
CA CYS A 91 -0.35 -7.77 1.37
C CYS A 91 -0.78 -9.15 1.86
N ALA A 92 0.10 -10.13 1.74
CA ALA A 92 -0.19 -11.46 2.25
C ALA A 92 -0.36 -11.47 3.77
N THR A 93 -1.31 -12.23 4.23
CA THR A 93 -1.61 -12.36 5.65
C THR A 93 -1.51 -13.82 6.10
N ILE A 94 -1.20 -14.00 7.38
CA ILE A 94 -1.17 -15.33 7.98
C ILE A 94 -2.60 -15.79 8.23
N THR A 95 -2.90 -17.00 7.80
CA THR A 95 -4.13 -17.69 8.21
C THR A 95 -3.77 -18.62 9.36
N PRO A 96 -4.23 -18.35 10.59
CA PRO A 96 -3.83 -19.17 11.74
C PRO A 96 -4.36 -20.59 11.61
N ASN A 97 -3.49 -21.57 11.85
CA ASN A 97 -3.88 -22.95 12.00
C ASN A 97 -4.31 -23.20 13.45
N ALA A 98 -4.67 -24.44 13.79
CA ALA A 98 -5.13 -24.77 15.12
C ALA A 98 -4.11 -24.41 16.22
N ALA A 99 -2.82 -24.60 15.95
CA ALA A 99 -1.77 -24.26 16.92
C ALA A 99 -1.68 -22.74 17.13
N ARG A 100 -1.79 -21.95 16.08
CA ARG A 100 -1.77 -20.49 16.18
C ARG A 100 -3.01 -19.92 16.84
N MET A 101 -4.13 -20.58 16.70
CA MET A 101 -5.38 -20.12 17.34
C MET A 101 -5.31 -20.16 18.87
N THR A 102 -4.38 -20.91 19.43
CA THR A 102 -4.19 -21.00 20.88
C THR A 102 -3.17 -19.99 21.42
N GLU A 103 -2.49 -19.31 20.56
CA GLU A 103 -1.54 -18.23 20.94
C GLU A 103 -2.29 -16.91 21.29
#